data_f471af3be4093c729525e9fb2cbdb768
#
_entry.id   f471af3be4093c729525e9fb2cbdb768
#
_cell.length_a   1.000
_cell.length_b   1.000
_cell.length_c   1.000
_cell.angle_alpha   90.00
_cell.angle_beta   90.00
_cell.angle_gamma   90.00
#
_symmetry.space_group_name_H-M   'P 1'
#
loop_
_entity.id
_entity.type
_entity.pdbx_description
1 polymer ?
#
loop_
_entity_poly.entity_id
_entity_poly.type
_entity_poly.pdbx_seq_one_letter_code
_entity_poly.pdbx_strand_id
1 'polypeptide(L)'
;MMRTAGVFLLISAALHVAGAVLSGFAPIGQFLLFPAVLYLALYAGLARGKLWVAWLAFICMLGGMAGTILELSGPGPVPGWVLWAILGTDFAAAITLFAAIWAGPRAEKA
;
A
#
# COMPACT_ATOMS: atom_id res chain seq x y z
N MET A 1 -3.59 -0.50 -15.88
CA MET A 1 -3.88 -1.08 -14.55
C MET A 1 -2.71 -1.01 -13.59
N MET A 2 -1.53 -1.45 -13.99
CA MET A 2 -0.36 -1.38 -13.08
C MET A 2 0.03 0.05 -12.73
N ARG A 3 -0.09 1.00 -13.64
CA ARG A 3 0.17 2.42 -13.33
C ARG A 3 -0.79 2.95 -12.29
N THR A 4 -2.06 2.62 -12.42
CA THR A 4 -3.08 3.03 -11.45
C THR A 4 -2.79 2.44 -10.08
N ALA A 5 -2.46 1.15 -10.03
CA ALA A 5 -2.05 0.51 -8.78
C ALA A 5 -0.81 1.18 -8.18
N GLY A 6 0.16 1.55 -9.04
CA GLY A 6 1.36 2.26 -8.59
C GLY A 6 1.03 3.59 -7.94
N VAL A 7 0.07 4.34 -8.48
CA VAL A 7 -0.35 5.61 -7.88
C VAL A 7 -0.93 5.37 -6.48
N PHE A 8 -1.76 4.34 -6.31
CA PHE A 8 -2.29 4.00 -4.99
C PHE A 8 -1.18 3.59 -4.03
N LEU A 9 -0.16 2.87 -4.50
CA LEU A 9 0.99 2.54 -3.66
C LEU A 9 1.75 3.78 -3.21
N LEU A 10 1.93 4.77 -4.08
CA LEU A 10 2.57 6.03 -3.72
C LEU A 10 1.76 6.79 -2.68
N ILE A 11 0.43 6.83 -2.85
CA ILE A 11 -0.44 7.49 -1.89
C ILE A 11 -0.36 6.77 -0.54
N SER A 12 -0.39 5.44 -0.54
CA SER A 12 -0.28 4.67 0.70
C SER A 12 1.08 4.88 1.36
N ALA A 13 2.16 4.93 0.58
CA ALA A 13 3.49 5.22 1.13
C ALA A 13 3.52 6.58 1.83
N ALA A 14 2.93 7.60 1.20
CA ALA A 14 2.83 8.92 1.80
C ALA A 14 2.01 8.90 3.09
N LEU A 15 0.93 8.14 3.13
CA LEU A 15 0.10 7.99 4.33
C LEU A 15 0.86 7.28 5.45
N HIS A 16 1.70 6.31 5.13
CA HIS A 16 2.54 5.65 6.12
C HIS A 16 3.54 6.63 6.74
N VAL A 17 4.14 7.48 5.92
CA VAL A 17 5.05 8.51 6.43
C VAL A 17 4.28 9.51 7.30
N ALA A 18 3.09 9.93 6.86
CA ALA A 18 2.25 10.82 7.64
C ALA A 18 1.89 10.20 8.99
N GLY A 19 1.56 8.91 9.01
CA GLY A 19 1.29 8.19 10.25
C GLY A 19 2.49 8.17 11.18
N ALA A 20 3.68 7.96 10.63
CA ALA A 20 4.91 7.99 11.44
C ALA A 20 5.12 9.36 12.08
N VAL A 21 4.96 10.42 11.32
CA VAL A 21 5.14 11.79 11.82
C VAL A 21 4.07 12.15 12.84
N LEU A 22 2.80 11.89 12.51
CA LEU A 22 1.67 12.26 13.38
C LEU A 22 1.61 11.44 14.66
N SER A 23 2.21 10.26 14.69
CA SER A 23 2.33 9.46 15.90
C SER A 23 3.47 9.94 16.80
N GLY A 24 4.24 10.96 16.38
CA GLY A 24 5.42 11.42 17.08
C GLY A 24 6.58 10.43 17.02
N PHE A 25 6.62 9.62 15.96
CA PHE A 25 7.61 8.56 15.78
C PHE A 25 7.58 7.52 16.91
N ALA A 26 6.38 7.27 17.44
CA ALA A 26 6.18 6.14 18.36
C ALA A 26 6.60 4.83 17.67
N PRO A 27 6.85 3.74 18.43
CA PRO A 27 7.31 2.49 17.82
C PRO A 27 6.49 2.01 16.65
N ILE A 28 5.14 2.10 16.73
CA ILE A 28 4.28 1.73 15.60
C ILE A 28 4.49 2.67 14.41
N GLY A 29 4.70 3.97 14.66
CA GLY A 29 4.99 4.93 13.61
C GLY A 29 6.31 4.64 12.91
N GLN A 30 7.34 4.26 13.66
CA GLN A 30 8.60 3.86 13.08
C GLN A 30 8.44 2.62 12.21
N PHE A 31 7.62 1.67 12.65
CA PHE A 31 7.30 0.48 11.89
C PHE A 31 6.63 0.83 10.55
N LEU A 32 5.81 1.88 10.51
CA LEU A 32 5.13 2.32 9.29
C LEU A 32 6.11 2.81 8.21
N LEU A 33 7.32 3.19 8.57
CA LEU A 33 8.32 3.61 7.59
C LEU A 33 8.79 2.44 6.72
N PHE A 34 8.76 1.22 7.24
CA PHE A 34 9.14 0.04 6.46
C PHE A 34 8.22 -0.17 5.25
N PRO A 35 6.87 -0.21 5.41
CA PRO A 35 5.99 -0.29 4.24
C PRO A 35 6.15 0.89 3.30
N ALA A 36 6.44 2.09 3.80
CA ALA A 36 6.63 3.25 2.94
C ALA A 36 7.77 3.02 1.95
N VAL A 37 8.91 2.55 2.44
CA VAL A 37 10.06 2.25 1.58
C VAL A 37 9.75 1.08 0.65
N LEU A 38 9.13 0.04 1.17
CA LEU A 38 8.76 -1.14 0.40
C LEU A 38 7.83 -0.76 -0.77
N TYR A 39 6.84 0.09 -0.51
CA TYR A 39 5.87 0.48 -1.54
C TYR A 39 6.52 1.32 -2.64
N LEU A 40 7.52 2.13 -2.30
CA LEU A 40 8.28 2.86 -3.33
C LEU A 40 9.03 1.89 -4.23
N ALA A 41 9.64 0.85 -3.66
CA ALA A 41 10.33 -0.17 -4.42
C ALA A 41 9.36 -0.96 -5.31
N LEU A 42 8.20 -1.31 -4.78
CA LEU A 42 7.15 -2.00 -5.55
C LEU A 42 6.63 -1.11 -6.68
N TYR A 43 6.48 0.17 -6.42
CA TYR A 43 6.09 1.13 -7.46
C TYR A 43 7.07 1.09 -8.63
N ALA A 44 8.37 1.10 -8.35
CA ALA A 44 9.38 1.05 -9.40
C ALA A 44 9.25 -0.20 -10.27
N GLY A 45 8.96 -1.36 -9.65
CA GLY A 45 8.73 -2.61 -10.37
C GLY A 45 7.46 -2.58 -11.21
N LEU A 46 6.38 -2.02 -10.66
CA LEU A 46 5.11 -1.88 -11.38
C LEU A 46 5.25 -0.92 -12.56
N ALA A 47 6.03 0.16 -12.41
CA ALA A 47 6.28 1.10 -13.49
C ALA A 47 7.01 0.45 -14.66
N ARG A 48 7.75 -0.64 -14.39
CA ARG A 48 8.42 -1.43 -15.42
C ARG A 48 7.55 -2.54 -16.00
N GLY A 49 6.30 -2.65 -15.55
CA GLY A 49 5.36 -3.65 -16.05
C GLY A 49 5.65 -5.07 -15.63
N LYS A 50 6.32 -5.28 -14.52
CA LYS A 50 6.71 -6.62 -14.07
C LYS A 50 5.56 -7.30 -13.34
N LEU A 51 5.02 -8.36 -13.93
CA LEU A 51 3.86 -9.07 -13.39
C LEU A 51 4.14 -9.69 -12.01
N TRP A 52 5.35 -10.23 -11.80
CA TRP A 52 5.67 -10.82 -10.50
C TRP A 52 5.66 -9.77 -9.38
N VAL A 53 5.99 -8.52 -9.70
CA VAL A 53 5.91 -7.43 -8.73
C VAL A 53 4.44 -7.12 -8.38
N ALA A 54 3.54 -7.22 -9.38
CA ALA A 54 2.11 -7.06 -9.13
C ALA A 54 1.60 -8.11 -8.14
N TRP A 55 2.02 -9.37 -8.27
CA TRP A 55 1.67 -10.43 -7.32
C TRP A 55 2.18 -10.10 -5.91
N LEU A 56 3.45 -9.71 -5.82
CA LEU A 56 4.06 -9.35 -4.54
C LEU A 56 3.34 -8.16 -3.90
N ALA A 57 3.06 -7.13 -4.70
CA ALA A 57 2.35 -5.95 -4.22
C ALA A 57 0.94 -6.30 -3.74
N PHE A 58 0.24 -7.17 -4.45
CA PHE A 58 -1.10 -7.62 -4.05
C PHE A 58 -1.07 -8.28 -2.67
N ILE A 59 -0.12 -9.19 -2.46
CA ILE A 59 0.05 -9.86 -1.16
C ILE A 59 0.37 -8.83 -0.07
N CYS A 60 1.23 -7.86 -0.38
CA CYS A 60 1.58 -6.79 0.57
C CYS A 60 0.36 -5.93 0.92
N MET A 61 -0.52 -5.65 -0.05
CA MET A 61 -1.74 -4.90 0.22
C MET A 61 -2.66 -5.65 1.18
N LEU A 62 -2.81 -6.96 0.99
CA LEU A 62 -3.62 -7.77 1.90
C LEU A 62 -3.03 -7.76 3.31
N GLY A 63 -1.71 -7.90 3.42
CA GLY A 63 -1.02 -7.82 4.71
C GLY A 63 -1.15 -6.45 5.36
N GLY A 64 -1.02 -5.40 4.56
CA GLY A 64 -1.18 -4.03 5.04
C GLY A 64 -2.59 -3.75 5.54
N MET A 65 -3.61 -4.24 4.83
CA MET A 65 -4.99 -4.10 5.28
C MET A 65 -5.23 -4.84 6.61
N ALA A 66 -4.71 -6.07 6.73
CA ALA A 66 -4.84 -6.83 7.97
C ALA A 66 -4.17 -6.10 9.13
N GLY A 67 -2.96 -5.59 8.94
CA GLY A 67 -2.26 -4.84 9.97
C GLY A 67 -2.98 -3.56 10.36
N THR A 68 -3.54 -2.86 9.38
CA THR A 68 -4.29 -1.63 9.61
C THR A 68 -5.57 -1.90 10.41
N ILE A 69 -6.27 -2.98 10.09
CA ILE A 69 -7.47 -3.38 10.84
C ILE A 69 -7.10 -3.70 12.29
N LEU A 70 -5.99 -4.42 12.50
CA LEU A 70 -5.53 -4.73 13.86
C LEU A 70 -5.22 -3.45 14.64
N GLU A 71 -4.58 -2.48 14.00
CA GLU A 71 -4.26 -1.20 14.66
C GLU A 71 -5.54 -0.41 14.96
N LEU A 72 -6.54 -0.45 14.08
CA LEU A 72 -7.82 0.21 14.29
C LEU A 72 -8.62 -0.42 15.44
N SER A 73 -8.37 -1.68 15.76
CA SER A 73 -9.14 -2.40 16.78
C SER A 73 -8.75 -2.03 18.21
N GLY A 74 -7.69 -1.23 18.40
CA GLY A 74 -7.22 -0.81 19.71
C GLY A 74 -6.80 0.64 19.72
N PRO A 75 -6.61 1.24 20.91
CA PRO A 75 -6.09 2.60 21.00
C PRO A 75 -4.61 2.62 20.58
N GLY A 76 -4.25 3.59 19.74
CA GLY A 76 -2.89 3.72 19.29
C GLY A 76 -2.54 5.17 18.96
N PRO A 77 -1.24 5.49 18.80
CA PRO A 77 -0.79 6.86 18.57
C PRO A 77 -1.04 7.36 17.15
N VAL A 78 -1.34 6.47 16.20
CA VAL A 78 -1.62 6.87 14.82
C VAL A 78 -3.07 7.35 14.73
N PRO A 79 -3.31 8.57 14.18
CA PRO A 79 -4.68 9.06 14.04
C PRO A 79 -5.56 8.09 13.22
N GLY A 80 -6.80 7.92 13.68
CA GLY A 80 -7.73 6.98 13.03
C GLY A 80 -7.98 7.31 11.55
N TRP A 81 -8.04 8.59 11.19
CA TRP A 81 -8.29 8.98 9.80
C TRP A 81 -7.14 8.52 8.89
N VAL A 82 -5.90 8.51 9.40
CA VAL A 82 -4.74 8.01 8.63
C VAL A 82 -4.91 6.52 8.38
N LEU A 83 -5.29 5.76 9.41
CA LEU A 83 -5.49 4.32 9.30
C LEU A 83 -6.61 3.99 8.31
N TRP A 84 -7.73 4.71 8.37
CA TRP A 84 -8.82 4.52 7.42
C TRP A 84 -8.40 4.88 6.00
N ALA A 85 -7.61 5.95 5.83
CA ALA A 85 -7.11 6.35 4.53
C ALA A 85 -6.15 5.29 3.95
N ILE A 86 -5.29 4.72 4.79
CA ILE A 86 -4.39 3.63 4.39
C ILE A 86 -5.22 2.41 3.98
N LEU A 87 -6.20 2.04 4.78
CA LEU A 87 -7.04 0.89 4.48
C LEU A 87 -7.76 1.05 3.14
N GLY A 88 -8.36 2.22 2.91
CA GLY A 88 -9.06 2.50 1.66
C GLY A 88 -8.12 2.51 0.46
N THR A 89 -6.94 3.10 0.61
CA THR A 89 -5.95 3.17 -0.47
C THR A 89 -5.39 1.79 -0.78
N ASP A 90 -5.09 1.00 0.24
CA ASP A 90 -4.59 -0.35 0.04
C ASP A 90 -5.66 -1.24 -0.59
N PHE A 91 -6.92 -1.06 -0.22
CA PHE A 91 -8.03 -1.78 -0.84
C PHE A 91 -8.15 -1.44 -2.32
N ALA A 92 -8.09 -0.15 -2.67
CA ALA A 92 -8.13 0.29 -4.06
C ALA A 92 -6.93 -0.26 -4.84
N ALA A 93 -5.75 -0.25 -4.24
CA ALA A 93 -4.56 -0.82 -4.86
C ALA A 93 -4.73 -2.33 -5.07
N ALA A 94 -5.29 -3.05 -4.09
CA ALA A 94 -5.51 -4.49 -4.21
C ALA A 94 -6.46 -4.82 -5.36
N ILE A 95 -7.54 -4.06 -5.52
CA ILE A 95 -8.49 -4.27 -6.61
C ILE A 95 -7.81 -4.03 -7.96
N THR A 96 -7.06 -2.93 -8.11
CA THR A 96 -6.40 -2.62 -9.38
C THR A 96 -5.29 -3.62 -9.69
N LEU A 97 -4.56 -4.10 -8.67
CA LEU A 97 -3.55 -5.13 -8.84
C LEU A 97 -4.17 -6.46 -9.25
N PHE A 98 -5.27 -6.85 -8.61
CA PHE A 98 -5.98 -8.08 -8.95
C PHE A 98 -6.44 -8.03 -10.41
N ALA A 99 -7.01 -6.89 -10.84
CA ALA A 99 -7.46 -6.74 -12.22
C ALA A 99 -6.27 -6.82 -13.20
N ALA A 100 -5.14 -6.23 -12.86
CA ALA A 100 -3.94 -6.29 -13.69
C ALA A 100 -3.40 -7.71 -13.80
N ILE A 101 -3.38 -8.45 -12.70
CA ILE A 101 -2.93 -9.84 -12.66
C ILE A 101 -3.86 -10.72 -13.49
N TRP A 102 -5.17 -10.53 -13.32
CA TRP A 102 -6.18 -11.33 -14.04
C TRP A 102 -6.09 -11.10 -15.54
N ALA A 103 -5.94 -9.84 -15.96
CA ALA A 103 -5.82 -9.51 -17.38
C ALA A 103 -4.47 -9.96 -17.96
N GLY A 104 -3.46 -10.13 -17.12
CA GLY A 104 -2.13 -10.52 -17.54
C GLY A 104 -1.42 -9.44 -18.34
N PRO A 105 -0.36 -9.80 -19.10
CA PRO A 105 0.45 -8.83 -19.83
C PRO A 105 -0.31 -7.98 -20.84
N ARG A 106 -1.49 -8.44 -21.29
CA ARG A 106 -2.28 -7.71 -22.26
C ARG A 106 -2.77 -6.35 -21.73
N ALA A 107 -3.00 -6.25 -20.43
CA ALA A 107 -3.46 -5.02 -19.83
C ALA A 107 -2.43 -3.89 -19.97
N GLU A 108 -1.17 -4.22 -20.04
CA GLU A 108 -0.09 -3.25 -20.14
C GLU A 108 0.07 -2.66 -21.54
N LYS A 109 -0.48 -3.32 -22.53
CA LYS A 109 -0.41 -2.88 -23.92
C LYS A 109 -1.65 -2.10 -24.36
N ALA A 110 -2.68 -2.13 -23.56
CA ALA A 110 -3.97 -1.50 -23.88
C ALA A 110 -3.96 0.03 -23.64
#